data_f84c757dec0816ab737cde83a041be00
#
_entry.id   f84c757dec0816ab737cde83a041be00
#
_cell.length_a   1.000
_cell.length_b   1.000
_cell.length_c   1.000
_cell.angle_alpha   90.00
_cell.angle_beta   90.00
_cell.angle_gamma   90.00
#
_symmetry.space_group_name_H-M   'P 1'
#
loop_
_entity.id
_entity.type
_entity.pdbx_description
1 polymer ?
#
loop_
_entity_poly.entity_id
_entity_poly.type
_entity_poly.pdbx_seq_one_letter_code
_entity_poly.pdbx_strand_id
1 'polypeptide(L)'
;MLKIIKGKEKRPLKIVIYGPEGIGKSTFASQFPDPLFIDTEGGTSNLDIRRIKCNKSWDELISVVKEIKENPTICKTVVLDTADWAETLCTNAVCEKYRKNN
;
A
#
# COMPACT_ATOMS: atom_id res chain seq x y z
N MET A 1 -32.84 -15.42 -7.65
CA MET A 1 -33.09 -15.65 -6.21
C MET A 1 -32.27 -14.66 -5.38
N LEU A 2 -32.93 -13.96 -4.48
CA LEU A 2 -32.25 -12.98 -3.62
C LEU A 2 -31.56 -13.66 -2.45
N LYS A 3 -30.29 -13.31 -2.22
CA LYS A 3 -29.58 -13.71 -1.00
C LYS A 3 -29.48 -12.49 -0.09
N ILE A 4 -30.24 -12.52 1.00
CA ILE A 4 -30.26 -11.41 1.96
C ILE A 4 -29.41 -11.81 3.16
N ILE A 5 -28.39 -11.02 3.43
CA ILE A 5 -27.48 -11.21 4.56
C ILE A 5 -27.77 -10.11 5.58
N LYS A 6 -28.01 -10.52 6.81
CA LYS A 6 -28.27 -9.58 7.91
C LYS A 6 -27.18 -9.70 8.96
N GLY A 7 -26.86 -8.58 9.59
CA GLY A 7 -25.88 -8.53 10.66
C GLY A 7 -24.53 -7.99 10.18
N LYS A 8 -23.59 -7.93 11.12
CA LYS A 8 -22.24 -7.43 10.84
C LYS A 8 -21.39 -8.52 10.20
N GLU A 9 -20.73 -8.19 9.11
CA GLU A 9 -19.73 -9.06 8.50
C GLU A 9 -18.34 -8.59 8.91
N LYS A 10 -17.48 -9.55 9.27
CA LYS A 10 -16.06 -9.23 9.53
C LYS A 10 -15.35 -9.06 8.20
N ARG A 11 -14.88 -7.84 7.94
CA ARG A 11 -14.08 -7.51 6.75
C ARG A 11 -12.83 -6.78 7.17
N PRO A 12 -11.74 -6.92 6.41
CA PRO A 12 -10.56 -6.08 6.64
C PRO A 12 -10.93 -4.60 6.51
N LEU A 13 -10.38 -3.79 7.39
CA LEU A 13 -10.57 -2.36 7.35
C LEU A 13 -9.76 -1.76 6.20
N LYS A 14 -10.35 -0.77 5.53
CA LYS A 14 -9.67 0.05 4.54
C LYS A 14 -9.64 1.47 5.06
N ILE A 15 -8.45 1.98 5.32
CA ILE A 15 -8.26 3.28 5.98
C ILE A 15 -7.36 4.14 5.11
N VAL A 16 -7.75 5.40 4.91
CA VAL A 16 -6.90 6.41 4.28
C VAL A 16 -6.55 7.44 5.33
N ILE A 17 -5.27 7.71 5.47
CA ILE A 17 -4.74 8.72 6.40
C ILE A 17 -4.09 9.81 5.58
N TYR A 18 -4.47 11.05 5.82
CA TYR A 18 -3.88 12.19 5.13
C TYR A 18 -3.62 13.34 6.09
N GLY A 19 -2.67 14.17 5.71
CA GLY A 19 -2.27 15.32 6.52
C GLY A 19 -0.89 15.81 6.09
N PRO A 20 -0.44 16.95 6.67
CA PRO A 20 0.88 17.50 6.34
C PRO A 20 2.01 16.60 6.82
N GLU A 21 3.19 16.78 6.24
CA GLU A 21 4.39 16.08 6.67
C GLU A 21 4.69 16.38 8.14
N GLY A 22 5.22 15.36 8.83
CA GLY A 22 5.62 15.50 10.22
C GLY A 22 4.50 15.38 11.23
N ILE A 23 3.26 15.15 10.79
CA ILE A 23 2.13 15.01 11.74
C ILE A 23 2.07 13.64 12.40
N GLY A 24 2.84 12.67 11.87
CA GLY A 24 2.91 11.33 12.46
C GLY A 24 2.04 10.28 11.79
N LYS A 25 1.74 10.43 10.52
CA LYS A 25 0.92 9.47 9.75
C LYS A 25 1.53 8.07 9.76
N SER A 26 2.82 7.97 9.44
CA SER A 26 3.52 6.69 9.40
C SER A 26 3.64 6.07 10.79
N THR A 27 3.89 6.89 11.80
CA THR A 27 3.95 6.44 13.19
C THR A 27 2.59 5.88 13.62
N PHE A 28 1.51 6.55 13.27
CA PHE A 28 0.16 6.07 13.55
C PHE A 28 -0.10 4.73 12.86
N ALA A 29 0.26 4.62 11.59
CA ALA A 29 0.07 3.38 10.83
C ALA A 29 0.88 2.21 11.42
N SER A 30 2.05 2.49 11.99
CA SER A 30 2.90 1.48 12.61
C SER A 30 2.29 0.86 13.86
N GLN A 31 1.28 1.49 14.44
CA GLN A 31 0.57 0.99 15.62
C GLN A 31 -0.48 -0.07 15.31
N PHE A 32 -0.77 -0.31 14.05
CA PHE A 32 -1.72 -1.35 13.64
C PHE A 32 -1.11 -2.74 13.83
N PRO A 33 -1.96 -3.79 13.97
CA PRO A 33 -1.46 -5.14 14.20
C PRO A 33 -0.56 -5.65 13.08
N ASP A 34 0.64 -6.11 13.43
CA ASP A 34 1.60 -6.75 12.54
C ASP A 34 1.72 -6.05 11.17
N PRO A 35 2.15 -4.79 11.13
CA PRO A 35 2.15 -4.03 9.89
C PRO A 35 3.33 -4.39 8.99
N LEU A 36 3.05 -4.46 7.70
CA LEU A 36 4.07 -4.54 6.66
C LEU A 36 3.91 -3.31 5.78
N PHE A 37 4.93 -2.48 5.73
CA PHE A 37 4.92 -1.26 4.94
C PHE A 37 5.43 -1.52 3.53
N ILE A 38 4.68 -1.02 2.56
CA ILE A 38 5.18 -0.87 1.19
C ILE A 38 5.63 0.58 1.08
N ASP A 39 6.93 0.79 1.15
CA ASP A 39 7.55 2.12 1.18
C ASP A 39 7.89 2.56 -0.23
N THR A 40 7.08 3.46 -0.78
CA THR A 40 7.25 3.96 -2.14
C THR A 40 8.11 5.23 -2.21
N GLU A 41 8.32 5.87 -1.09
CA GLU A 41 8.97 7.20 -1.04
C GLU A 41 10.31 7.19 -0.31
N GLY A 42 10.53 6.22 0.56
CA GLY A 42 11.75 6.15 1.38
C GLY A 42 11.64 6.86 2.72
N GLY A 43 10.43 7.29 3.11
CA GLY A 43 10.21 8.10 4.31
C GLY A 43 10.12 7.32 5.62
N THR A 44 10.23 5.99 5.59
CA THR A 44 10.02 5.16 6.79
C THR A 44 11.31 4.71 7.46
N SER A 45 12.47 5.19 7.01
CA SER A 45 13.78 4.71 7.48
C SER A 45 14.01 4.88 8.98
N ASN A 46 13.34 5.85 9.61
CA ASN A 46 13.46 6.13 11.03
C ASN A 46 12.51 5.31 11.92
N LEU A 47 11.68 4.47 11.31
CA LEU A 47 10.71 3.64 12.04
C LEU A 47 11.21 2.22 12.16
N ASP A 48 11.00 1.61 13.31
CA ASP A 48 11.29 0.19 13.54
C ASP A 48 10.11 -0.64 13.06
N ILE A 49 10.06 -0.88 11.76
CA ILE A 49 8.96 -1.58 11.08
C ILE A 49 9.51 -2.51 10.02
N ARG A 50 8.72 -3.50 9.64
CA ARG A 50 9.00 -4.30 8.45
C ARG A 50 8.58 -3.53 7.22
N ARG A 51 9.44 -3.42 6.25
CA ARG A 51 9.16 -2.67 5.02
C ARG A 51 9.70 -3.37 3.79
N ILE A 52 9.00 -3.13 2.69
CA ILE A 52 9.48 -3.49 1.36
C ILE A 52 9.61 -2.18 0.59
N LYS A 53 10.82 -1.88 0.14
CA LYS A 53 11.05 -0.67 -0.66
C LYS A 53 10.59 -0.91 -2.09
N CYS A 54 9.75 -0.02 -2.59
CA CYS A 54 9.03 -0.21 -3.84
C CYS A 54 8.91 1.13 -4.56
N ASN A 55 10.05 1.69 -4.95
CA ASN A 55 10.13 3.05 -5.49
C ASN A 55 10.61 3.13 -6.94
N LYS A 56 10.80 2.00 -7.61
CA LYS A 56 11.38 1.96 -8.95
C LYS A 56 10.34 1.99 -10.06
N SER A 57 9.29 1.19 -9.97
CA SER A 57 8.32 1.07 -11.03
C SER A 57 6.96 0.62 -10.51
N TRP A 58 5.94 0.87 -11.31
CA TRP A 58 4.59 0.37 -11.07
C TRP A 58 4.54 -1.15 -11.09
N ASP A 59 5.27 -1.79 -12.03
CA ASP A 59 5.31 -3.24 -12.14
C ASP A 59 5.90 -3.89 -10.88
N GLU A 60 6.92 -3.29 -10.30
CA GLU A 60 7.48 -3.74 -9.03
C GLU A 60 6.44 -3.68 -7.91
N LEU A 61 5.70 -2.58 -7.82
CA LEU A 61 4.65 -2.40 -6.81
C LEU A 61 3.56 -3.47 -6.96
N ILE A 62 3.10 -3.71 -8.18
CA ILE A 62 2.07 -4.71 -8.45
C ILE A 62 2.58 -6.11 -8.11
N SER A 63 3.83 -6.43 -8.43
CA SER A 63 4.44 -7.72 -8.06
C SER A 63 4.46 -7.94 -6.55
N VAL A 64 4.82 -6.91 -5.79
CA VAL A 64 4.83 -6.96 -4.33
C VAL A 64 3.44 -7.18 -3.78
N VAL A 65 2.45 -6.47 -4.28
CA VAL A 65 1.05 -6.62 -3.84
C VAL A 65 0.54 -8.03 -4.11
N LYS A 66 0.84 -8.57 -5.29
CA LYS A 66 0.45 -9.95 -5.63
C LYS A 66 1.09 -10.97 -4.70
N GLU A 67 2.36 -10.79 -4.40
CA GLU A 67 3.10 -11.69 -3.52
C GLU A 67 2.55 -11.66 -2.09
N ILE A 68 2.20 -10.48 -1.59
CA ILE A 68 1.54 -10.35 -0.28
C ILE A 68 0.19 -11.05 -0.28
N LYS A 69 -0.58 -10.89 -1.35
CA LYS A 69 -1.89 -11.56 -1.50
C LYS A 69 -1.78 -13.07 -1.46
N GLU A 70 -0.72 -13.62 -2.05
CA GLU A 70 -0.47 -15.06 -2.08
C GLU A 70 0.05 -15.60 -0.75
N ASN A 71 0.47 -14.74 0.16
CA ASN A 71 1.02 -15.11 1.46
C ASN A 71 0.21 -14.44 2.58
N PRO A 72 -1.03 -14.87 2.83
CA PRO A 72 -1.95 -14.16 3.74
C PRO A 72 -1.49 -14.14 5.20
N THR A 73 -0.52 -14.97 5.57
CA THR A 73 0.00 -15.02 6.94
C THR A 73 1.23 -14.13 7.17
N ILE A 74 1.70 -13.46 6.11
CA ILE A 74 2.94 -12.65 6.20
C ILE A 74 2.76 -11.41 7.08
N CYS A 75 1.55 -10.89 7.14
CA CYS A 75 1.23 -9.71 7.94
C CYS A 75 -0.27 -9.66 8.22
N LYS A 76 -0.66 -8.81 9.17
CA LYS A 76 -2.08 -8.55 9.47
C LYS A 76 -2.55 -7.21 8.90
N THR A 77 -1.63 -6.30 8.67
CA THR A 77 -1.92 -4.97 8.13
C THR A 77 -0.92 -4.66 7.01
N VAL A 78 -1.42 -4.18 5.88
CA VAL A 78 -0.58 -3.67 4.79
C VAL A 78 -0.71 -2.16 4.79
N VAL A 79 0.43 -1.47 4.81
CA VAL A 79 0.47 -0.01 4.79
C VAL A 79 1.16 0.45 3.51
N LEU A 80 0.46 1.20 2.68
CA LEU A 80 1.05 1.83 1.50
C LEU A 80 1.48 3.26 1.87
N ASP A 81 2.74 3.52 1.88
CA ASP A 81 3.33 4.80 2.26
C ASP A 81 4.28 5.29 1.17
N THR A 82 3.87 6.14 0.25
CA THR A 82 2.59 6.86 0.21
C THR A 82 1.79 6.53 -1.04
N ALA A 83 0.49 6.76 -0.98
CA ALA A 83 -0.39 6.58 -2.13
C ALA A 83 -0.07 7.57 -3.26
N ASP A 84 0.31 8.80 -2.93
CA ASP A 84 0.70 9.82 -3.91
C ASP A 84 1.88 9.36 -4.77
N TRP A 85 2.88 8.75 -4.15
CA TRP A 85 4.05 8.26 -4.88
C TRP A 85 3.71 7.03 -5.72
N ALA A 86 2.83 6.17 -5.20
CA ALA A 86 2.31 5.03 -5.97
C ALA A 86 1.56 5.52 -7.22
N GLU A 87 0.77 6.58 -7.10
CA GLU A 87 0.10 7.20 -8.24
C GLU A 87 1.09 7.73 -9.27
N THR A 88 2.18 8.34 -8.81
CA THR A 88 3.25 8.80 -9.71
C THR A 88 3.87 7.64 -10.49
N LEU A 89 4.13 6.52 -9.83
CA LEU A 89 4.64 5.32 -10.50
C LEU A 89 3.66 4.81 -11.55
N CYS A 90 2.38 4.80 -11.23
CA CYS A 90 1.33 4.40 -12.16
C CYS A 90 1.28 5.33 -13.38
N THR A 91 1.30 6.63 -13.14
CA THR A 91 1.28 7.64 -14.21
C THR A 91 2.47 7.48 -15.13
N ASN A 92 3.66 7.28 -14.59
CA ASN A 92 4.87 7.08 -15.39
C ASN A 92 4.77 5.82 -16.25
N ALA A 93 4.23 4.73 -15.70
CA ALA A 93 4.05 3.49 -16.44
C ALA A 93 3.07 3.65 -17.60
N VAL A 94 1.95 4.36 -17.38
CA VAL A 94 0.96 4.64 -18.41
C VAL A 94 1.56 5.52 -19.51
N CYS A 95 2.26 6.58 -19.15
CA CYS A 95 2.91 7.46 -20.12
C CYS A 95 3.94 6.71 -20.96
N GLU A 96 4.74 5.86 -20.36
CA GLU A 96 5.72 5.05 -21.07
C GLU A 96 5.07 4.09 -22.04
N LYS A 97 3.98 3.45 -21.63
CA LYS A 97 3.22 2.54 -22.49
C LYS A 97 2.69 3.26 -23.72
N TYR A 98 2.12 4.47 -23.57
CA TYR A 98 1.64 5.26 -24.69
C TYR A 98 2.77 5.71 -25.61
N ARG A 99 3.91 6.05 -25.03
CA ARG A 99 5.09 6.46 -25.82
C ARG A 99 5.61 5.32 -26.70
N LYS A 100 5.60 4.08 -26.21
CA LYS A 100 6.05 2.91 -26.96
C LYS A 100 5.12 2.53 -28.12
N ASN A 101 3.86 2.93 -28.05
CA ASN A 101 2.85 2.61 -29.05
C ASN A 101 2.75 3.65 -30.18
N ASN A 102 3.58 4.65 -30.17
CA ASN A 102 3.62 5.68 -31.22
C ASN A 102 4.73 5.44 -32.24
#